data_c135f813da7ce7bd708beaebdf9aaf1c
#
_entry.id   c135f813da7ce7bd708beaebdf9aaf1c
#
_cell.length_a   1.000
_cell.length_b   1.000
_cell.length_c   1.000
_cell.angle_alpha   90.00
_cell.angle_beta   90.00
_cell.angle_gamma   90.00
#
_symmetry.space_group_name_H-M   'P 1'
#
loop_
_entity.id
_entity.type
_entity.pdbx_description
1 polymer ?
#
loop_
_entity_poly.entity_id
_entity_poly.type
_entity_poly.pdbx_seq_one_letter_code
_entity_poly.pdbx_strand_id
1 'polypeptide(L)'
;MKRFLLLTLSLILTIAVSAQEKKEITKTGYNFGPLPAVAFDADKGFQLGALLNIYNYGDGSTYPNPMSHMYIEASWFTKGSMQAIFWYDNKTLIPGVRWSSAVTFTNDKAMDFYGFNGYMSHYDADMVALGKDKKNPDNFIYTPKYRLQRLQVLAKTDFVGNIWDKKFFWEAGYHFSYFDQGYNNEGALNFDKINKGKDDNKKFPTDPADPRYESTIFDMYRRWGLISEDEAWGGINSTVRLGLLFDTRDKEGAPSRGIWAEGHVIIAPKWLGTTNPYYKYSLTFRHYVPIVKNDILTFAYRLNYEGTFGKDAPYYILPFITTVGQAYDRDGMGGYRTIRGIMRNRVQGLDMASYNAELRWRFVSFPLWKQNIAFGLSLFSDGTMVTKGRDMTFRGNEMYRAEYDAYMTEGADTDRPHITVGAGLRFIMNQNFIVAFEYGLPISRFSSNPVIKNQDGKGAFYINTGYLF
;
A
#
# COMPACT_ATOMS: atom_id res chain seq x y z
N MET A 1 -20.53 -17.64 -30.73
CA MET A 1 -19.96 -16.98 -29.57
C MET A 1 -20.96 -16.73 -28.43
N LYS A 2 -22.09 -16.00 -28.59
CA LYS A 2 -23.05 -15.72 -27.49
C LYS A 2 -23.63 -16.99 -26.83
N ARG A 3 -23.95 -18.04 -27.57
CA ARG A 3 -24.47 -19.31 -27.01
C ARG A 3 -23.41 -20.12 -26.26
N PHE A 4 -22.14 -20.03 -26.68
CA PHE A 4 -21.01 -20.68 -25.98
C PHE A 4 -20.71 -19.97 -24.67
N LEU A 5 -20.78 -18.63 -24.63
CA LEU A 5 -20.61 -17.83 -23.42
C LEU A 5 -21.72 -18.09 -22.40
N LEU A 6 -22.98 -18.26 -22.85
CA LEU A 6 -24.11 -18.59 -21.98
C LEU A 6 -24.02 -20.03 -21.44
N LEU A 7 -23.55 -20.98 -22.23
CA LEU A 7 -23.32 -22.37 -21.79
C LEU A 7 -22.17 -22.46 -20.81
N THR A 8 -21.07 -21.77 -21.03
CA THR A 8 -19.97 -21.68 -20.05
C THR A 8 -20.38 -20.97 -18.78
N LEU A 9 -21.17 -19.90 -18.87
CA LEU A 9 -21.68 -19.19 -17.69
C LEU A 9 -22.68 -20.06 -16.90
N SER A 10 -23.56 -20.81 -17.57
CA SER A 10 -24.50 -21.75 -16.92
C SER A 10 -23.77 -22.95 -16.31
N LEU A 11 -22.73 -23.48 -16.95
CA LEU A 11 -21.91 -24.55 -16.42
C LEU A 11 -21.11 -24.10 -15.18
N ILE A 12 -20.58 -22.90 -15.21
CA ILE A 12 -19.89 -22.27 -14.06
C ILE A 12 -20.87 -22.05 -12.90
N LEU A 13 -22.10 -21.58 -13.17
CA LEU A 13 -23.14 -21.44 -12.15
C LEU A 13 -23.61 -22.79 -11.58
N THR A 14 -23.73 -23.84 -12.38
CA THR A 14 -24.11 -25.17 -11.90
C THR A 14 -23.02 -25.82 -11.05
N ILE A 15 -21.75 -25.64 -11.37
CA ILE A 15 -20.63 -26.10 -10.55
C ILE A 15 -20.59 -25.33 -9.22
N ALA A 16 -20.87 -24.03 -9.23
CA ALA A 16 -20.93 -23.20 -8.03
C ALA A 16 -22.07 -23.61 -7.06
N VAL A 17 -23.18 -24.10 -7.57
CA VAL A 17 -24.33 -24.54 -6.75
C VAL A 17 -24.16 -25.97 -6.17
N SER A 18 -23.27 -26.78 -6.77
CA SER A 18 -23.01 -28.16 -6.30
C SER A 18 -22.00 -28.27 -5.16
N ALA A 19 -21.42 -27.15 -4.71
CA ALA A 19 -20.56 -27.12 -3.52
C ALA A 19 -21.43 -27.32 -2.27
N GLN A 20 -21.61 -28.59 -1.90
CA GLN A 20 -22.36 -29.02 -0.73
C GLN A 20 -21.87 -28.30 0.52
N GLU A 21 -22.75 -27.63 1.26
CA GLU A 21 -22.46 -26.96 2.55
C GLU A 21 -21.91 -27.97 3.57
N LYS A 22 -20.61 -28.15 3.60
CA LYS A 22 -19.98 -28.77 4.76
C LYS A 22 -19.90 -27.72 5.85
N LYS A 23 -20.52 -27.99 6.99
CA LYS A 23 -20.53 -27.11 8.17
C LYS A 23 -19.09 -26.74 8.56
N GLU A 24 -18.81 -25.46 8.63
CA GLU A 24 -17.49 -24.98 9.06
C GLU A 24 -17.15 -25.42 10.48
N ILE A 25 -15.89 -25.70 10.72
CA ILE A 25 -15.36 -26.08 12.03
C ILE A 25 -15.14 -24.83 12.86
N THR A 26 -15.91 -24.63 13.92
CA THR A 26 -15.74 -23.54 14.88
C THR A 26 -14.42 -23.73 15.64
N LYS A 27 -13.58 -22.69 15.67
CA LYS A 27 -12.35 -22.66 16.45
C LYS A 27 -12.62 -22.11 17.84
N THR A 28 -11.91 -22.66 18.83
CA THR A 28 -11.95 -22.26 20.25
C THR A 28 -10.52 -22.07 20.79
N GLY A 29 -10.40 -21.37 21.90
CA GLY A 29 -9.12 -21.14 22.58
C GLY A 29 -8.08 -20.45 21.72
N TYR A 30 -6.83 -20.70 22.02
CA TYR A 30 -5.68 -20.15 21.29
C TYR A 30 -5.36 -20.98 20.04
N ASN A 31 -5.24 -20.32 18.91
CA ASN A 31 -4.83 -20.90 17.63
C ASN A 31 -3.60 -20.19 17.11
N PHE A 32 -2.55 -20.96 16.81
CA PHE A 32 -1.26 -20.47 16.37
C PHE A 32 -1.10 -20.70 14.87
N GLY A 33 -0.65 -19.66 14.17
CA GLY A 33 -0.35 -19.70 12.74
C GLY A 33 1.08 -19.25 12.46
N PRO A 34 2.10 -20.08 12.78
CA PRO A 34 3.46 -19.80 12.35
C PRO A 34 3.58 -20.05 10.85
N LEU A 35 4.19 -19.12 10.14
CA LEU A 35 4.34 -19.19 8.68
C LEU A 35 5.68 -18.59 8.27
N PRO A 36 6.31 -19.10 7.21
CA PRO A 36 7.35 -18.35 6.55
C PRO A 36 6.74 -17.07 5.95
N ALA A 37 7.37 -15.94 6.20
CA ALA A 37 7.05 -14.69 5.52
C ALA A 37 7.72 -14.72 4.15
N VAL A 38 7.03 -15.30 3.17
CA VAL A 38 7.48 -15.37 1.77
C VAL A 38 6.49 -14.59 0.93
N ALA A 39 6.96 -13.51 0.34
CA ALA A 39 6.19 -12.71 -0.61
C ALA A 39 7.11 -12.24 -1.74
N PHE A 40 6.53 -11.74 -2.78
CA PHE A 40 7.24 -11.09 -3.87
C PHE A 40 6.63 -9.73 -4.14
N ASP A 41 7.47 -8.73 -4.12
CA ASP A 41 7.17 -7.37 -4.51
C ASP A 41 8.12 -6.98 -5.64
N ALA A 42 7.58 -6.50 -6.75
CA ALA A 42 8.38 -6.14 -7.93
C ALA A 42 9.46 -5.10 -7.60
N ASP A 43 9.21 -4.25 -6.62
CA ASP A 43 10.06 -3.14 -6.24
C ASP A 43 11.08 -3.53 -5.16
N LYS A 44 10.70 -4.36 -4.18
CA LYS A 44 11.56 -4.83 -3.07
C LYS A 44 12.22 -6.18 -3.30
N GLY A 45 11.74 -6.95 -4.27
CA GLY A 45 12.18 -8.32 -4.53
C GLY A 45 11.47 -9.35 -3.65
N PHE A 46 12.08 -10.52 -3.45
CA PHE A 46 11.55 -11.54 -2.56
C PHE A 46 11.70 -11.12 -1.10
N GLN A 47 10.59 -11.26 -0.36
CA GLN A 47 10.55 -11.17 1.08
C GLN A 47 10.83 -12.56 1.67
N LEU A 48 11.76 -12.63 2.60
CA LEU A 48 12.12 -13.83 3.33
C LEU A 48 12.10 -13.50 4.82
N GLY A 49 11.38 -14.30 5.60
CA GLY A 49 11.27 -14.08 7.04
C GLY A 49 10.36 -15.08 7.72
N ALA A 50 9.91 -14.74 8.89
CA ALA A 50 8.96 -15.51 9.67
C ALA A 50 7.86 -14.59 10.19
N LEU A 51 6.63 -15.11 10.23
CA LEU A 51 5.51 -14.46 10.87
C LEU A 51 4.75 -15.44 11.76
N LEU A 52 4.17 -14.91 12.82
CA LEU A 52 3.35 -15.66 13.77
C LEU A 52 2.04 -14.90 14.00
N ASN A 53 0.94 -15.56 13.70
CA ASN A 53 -0.39 -15.14 14.11
C ASN A 53 -0.83 -15.94 15.33
N ILE A 54 -1.33 -15.27 16.35
CA ILE A 54 -1.93 -15.89 17.53
C ILE A 54 -3.33 -15.35 17.68
N TYR A 55 -4.33 -16.20 17.43
CA TYR A 55 -5.74 -15.89 17.57
C TYR A 55 -6.30 -16.50 18.84
N ASN A 56 -7.05 -15.75 19.63
CA ASN A 56 -7.82 -16.26 20.74
C ASN A 56 -9.31 -16.16 20.42
N TYR A 57 -9.99 -17.29 20.32
CA TYR A 57 -11.44 -17.39 20.05
C TYR A 57 -12.27 -17.64 21.33
N GLY A 58 -11.65 -17.76 22.51
CA GLY A 58 -12.35 -18.07 23.74
C GLY A 58 -13.15 -19.38 23.64
N ASP A 59 -14.44 -19.32 23.91
CA ASP A 59 -15.37 -20.44 23.78
C ASP A 59 -15.83 -20.72 22.33
N GLY A 60 -15.44 -19.89 21.37
CA GLY A 60 -15.79 -19.98 19.95
C GLY A 60 -17.07 -19.27 19.56
N SER A 61 -17.75 -18.64 20.49
CA SER A 61 -19.04 -17.96 20.22
C SER A 61 -18.90 -16.81 19.23
N THR A 62 -17.73 -16.21 19.14
CA THR A 62 -17.44 -15.08 18.21
C THR A 62 -16.82 -15.53 16.90
N TYR A 63 -16.53 -16.82 16.71
CA TYR A 63 -15.91 -17.31 15.47
C TYR A 63 -16.74 -16.89 14.23
N PRO A 64 -16.11 -16.40 13.14
CA PRO A 64 -14.68 -16.37 12.85
C PRO A 64 -13.90 -15.14 13.39
N ASN A 65 -14.56 -14.24 14.12
CA ASN A 65 -13.92 -13.04 14.66
C ASN A 65 -13.22 -13.38 15.99
N PRO A 66 -11.89 -13.23 16.12
CA PRO A 66 -11.20 -13.53 17.37
C PRO A 66 -11.49 -12.46 18.43
N MET A 67 -11.44 -12.85 19.70
CA MET A 67 -11.49 -11.96 20.87
C MET A 67 -10.20 -11.14 20.98
N SER A 68 -9.07 -11.78 20.70
CA SER A 68 -7.78 -11.09 20.55
C SER A 68 -6.93 -11.69 19.45
N HIS A 69 -6.09 -10.88 18.85
CA HIS A 69 -5.15 -11.26 17.80
C HIS A 69 -3.80 -10.60 18.04
N MET A 70 -2.74 -11.38 17.97
CA MET A 70 -1.37 -10.90 18.00
C MET A 70 -0.68 -11.31 16.70
N TYR A 71 0.04 -10.38 16.11
CA TYR A 71 0.85 -10.58 14.91
C TYR A 71 2.27 -10.14 15.17
N ILE A 72 3.20 -11.03 14.86
CA ILE A 72 4.63 -10.78 14.95
C ILE A 72 5.25 -11.15 13.62
N GLU A 73 6.06 -10.27 13.05
CA GLU A 73 6.80 -10.53 11.82
C GLU A 73 8.19 -9.94 11.90
N ALA A 74 9.16 -10.70 11.36
CA ALA A 74 10.47 -10.18 11.03
C ALA A 74 10.86 -10.71 9.64
N SER A 75 11.19 -9.81 8.74
CA SER A 75 11.48 -10.16 7.36
C SER A 75 12.52 -9.25 6.72
N TRP A 76 13.20 -9.82 5.73
CA TRP A 76 14.19 -9.18 4.90
C TRP A 76 13.84 -9.36 3.42
N PHE A 77 14.14 -8.35 2.61
CA PHE A 77 13.90 -8.35 1.17
C PHE A 77 15.21 -8.48 0.40
N THR A 78 15.19 -9.20 -0.71
CA THR A 78 16.42 -9.47 -1.49
C THR A 78 17.10 -8.22 -2.03
N LYS A 79 16.40 -7.08 -2.13
CA LYS A 79 17.00 -5.78 -2.47
C LYS A 79 17.51 -5.00 -1.23
N GLY A 80 17.58 -5.64 -0.05
CA GLY A 80 18.24 -5.12 1.14
C GLY A 80 17.33 -4.39 2.13
N SER A 81 16.05 -4.22 1.84
CA SER A 81 15.07 -3.68 2.79
C SER A 81 14.75 -4.70 3.89
N MET A 82 14.33 -4.24 5.06
CA MET A 82 13.91 -5.07 6.18
C MET A 82 12.73 -4.46 6.91
N GLN A 83 11.94 -5.31 7.56
CA GLN A 83 10.87 -4.88 8.45
C GLN A 83 10.71 -5.81 9.65
N ALA A 84 10.27 -5.22 10.76
CA ALA A 84 9.82 -5.94 11.95
C ALA A 84 8.50 -5.31 12.39
N ILE A 85 7.50 -6.15 12.68
CA ILE A 85 6.15 -5.71 13.05
C ILE A 85 5.73 -6.50 14.29
N PHE A 86 5.27 -5.79 15.29
CA PHE A 86 4.46 -6.30 16.38
C PHE A 86 3.12 -5.60 16.35
N TRP A 87 2.03 -6.36 16.35
CA TRP A 87 0.69 -5.81 16.45
C TRP A 87 -0.16 -6.66 17.39
N TYR A 88 -0.92 -5.99 18.23
CA TYR A 88 -1.84 -6.60 19.16
C TYR A 88 -3.21 -5.92 19.06
N ASP A 89 -4.26 -6.71 18.99
CA ASP A 89 -5.65 -6.29 18.95
C ASP A 89 -6.46 -7.08 19.96
N ASN A 90 -7.27 -6.38 20.76
CA ASN A 90 -8.07 -7.01 21.81
C ASN A 90 -9.41 -6.30 21.97
N LYS A 91 -10.49 -7.08 22.02
CA LYS A 91 -11.87 -6.62 22.12
C LYS A 91 -12.47 -6.78 23.52
N THR A 92 -11.75 -7.44 24.43
CA THR A 92 -12.28 -7.86 25.72
C THR A 92 -11.52 -7.34 26.92
N LEU A 93 -10.31 -6.83 26.72
CA LEU A 93 -9.46 -6.32 27.81
C LEU A 93 -10.08 -5.08 28.49
N ILE A 94 -10.66 -4.20 27.68
CA ILE A 94 -11.37 -3.00 28.16
C ILE A 94 -12.85 -3.20 27.82
N PRO A 95 -13.76 -3.27 28.81
CA PRO A 95 -15.17 -3.49 28.54
C PRO A 95 -15.75 -2.44 27.58
N GLY A 96 -16.31 -2.90 26.45
CA GLY A 96 -16.94 -2.04 25.44
C GLY A 96 -15.99 -1.28 24.53
N VAL A 97 -14.67 -1.48 24.70
CA VAL A 97 -13.64 -0.82 23.87
C VAL A 97 -12.70 -1.84 23.27
N ARG A 98 -12.55 -1.82 21.96
CA ARG A 98 -11.48 -2.50 21.25
C ARG A 98 -10.21 -1.69 21.37
N TRP A 99 -9.16 -2.29 21.83
CA TRP A 99 -7.82 -1.71 21.91
C TRP A 99 -6.89 -2.40 20.93
N SER A 100 -6.20 -1.63 20.12
CA SER A 100 -5.12 -2.14 19.26
C SER A 100 -3.85 -1.31 19.42
N SER A 101 -2.71 -1.97 19.37
CA SER A 101 -1.40 -1.31 19.44
C SER A 101 -0.45 -1.96 18.46
N ALA A 102 0.47 -1.18 17.91
CA ALA A 102 1.50 -1.68 17.03
C ALA A 102 2.83 -0.97 17.27
N VAL A 103 3.91 -1.74 17.06
CA VAL A 103 5.27 -1.21 16.89
C VAL A 103 5.79 -1.76 15.57
N THR A 104 6.23 -0.87 14.70
CA THR A 104 6.74 -1.23 13.38
C THR A 104 8.08 -0.57 13.15
N PHE A 105 9.04 -1.36 12.73
CA PHE A 105 10.32 -0.90 12.22
C PHE A 105 10.41 -1.26 10.74
N THR A 106 10.73 -0.30 9.90
CA THR A 106 10.94 -0.52 8.46
C THR A 106 12.19 0.23 8.03
N ASN A 107 13.14 -0.48 7.44
CA ASN A 107 14.27 0.13 6.74
C ASN A 107 14.13 -0.20 5.26
N ASP A 108 13.54 0.71 4.50
CA ASP A 108 13.35 0.58 3.07
C ASP A 108 14.50 1.25 2.34
N LYS A 109 15.45 0.44 1.91
CA LYS A 109 16.65 0.94 1.25
C LYS A 109 16.45 1.41 -0.18
N ALA A 110 15.29 1.13 -0.76
CA ALA A 110 14.98 1.47 -2.14
C ALA A 110 13.50 1.85 -2.27
N MET A 111 13.06 2.82 -1.47
CA MET A 111 11.72 3.38 -1.58
C MET A 111 11.60 4.14 -2.89
N ASP A 112 10.51 3.91 -3.59
CA ASP A 112 10.22 4.61 -4.83
C ASP A 112 9.76 6.04 -4.58
N PHE A 113 10.34 6.97 -5.31
CA PHE A 113 9.95 8.37 -5.34
C PHE A 113 9.98 8.88 -6.77
N TYR A 114 8.82 9.21 -7.31
CA TYR A 114 8.63 9.67 -8.70
C TYR A 114 8.27 11.15 -8.78
N GLY A 115 8.34 11.88 -7.66
CA GLY A 115 7.88 13.25 -7.56
C GLY A 115 6.41 13.35 -7.14
N PHE A 116 5.81 14.53 -7.30
CA PHE A 116 4.47 14.86 -6.83
C PHE A 116 3.47 14.98 -7.98
N ASN A 117 2.18 14.99 -7.61
CA ASN A 117 1.05 15.32 -8.47
C ASN A 117 0.85 14.38 -9.66
N GLY A 118 1.11 13.07 -9.45
CA GLY A 118 0.78 12.03 -10.42
C GLY A 118 1.46 12.23 -11.78
N TYR A 119 0.70 12.39 -12.86
CA TYR A 119 1.24 12.57 -14.21
C TYR A 119 1.95 13.90 -14.46
N MET A 120 1.86 14.87 -13.54
CA MET A 120 2.68 16.08 -13.63
C MET A 120 4.17 15.78 -13.43
N SER A 121 4.50 14.66 -12.77
CA SER A 121 5.85 14.16 -12.60
C SER A 121 6.14 13.07 -13.61
N HIS A 122 7.11 13.32 -14.48
CA HIS A 122 7.47 12.40 -15.54
C HIS A 122 8.25 11.17 -15.03
N TYR A 123 7.91 10.00 -15.56
CA TYR A 123 8.65 8.76 -15.38
C TYR A 123 9.13 8.25 -16.73
N ASP A 124 10.44 8.28 -16.95
CA ASP A 124 11.04 7.77 -18.18
C ASP A 124 11.22 6.25 -18.13
N ALA A 125 10.19 5.56 -18.64
CA ALA A 125 10.17 4.10 -18.67
C ALA A 125 11.16 3.50 -19.68
N ASP A 126 11.43 4.23 -20.76
CA ASP A 126 12.34 3.78 -21.82
C ASP A 126 13.77 3.94 -21.36
N MET A 127 14.07 5.06 -20.71
CA MET A 127 15.32 5.30 -20.04
C MET A 127 15.61 4.20 -19.00
N VAL A 128 14.70 3.90 -18.10
CA VAL A 128 14.86 2.81 -17.12
C VAL A 128 15.01 1.43 -17.80
N ALA A 129 14.36 1.19 -18.93
CA ALA A 129 14.50 -0.05 -19.69
C ALA A 129 15.89 -0.18 -20.32
N LEU A 130 16.40 0.91 -20.90
CA LEU A 130 17.76 0.97 -21.45
C LEU A 130 18.82 0.68 -20.39
N GLY A 131 18.70 1.22 -19.17
CA GLY A 131 19.61 0.97 -18.06
C GLY A 131 19.66 -0.47 -17.56
N LYS A 132 18.70 -1.30 -17.95
CA LYS A 132 18.73 -2.75 -17.73
C LYS A 132 19.46 -3.51 -18.82
N ASP A 133 19.75 -2.88 -19.94
CA ASP A 133 20.54 -3.48 -21.03
C ASP A 133 22.04 -3.49 -20.70
N LYS A 134 22.47 -4.61 -20.10
CA LYS A 134 23.88 -4.84 -19.74
C LYS A 134 24.83 -4.90 -20.92
N LYS A 135 24.32 -4.91 -22.18
CA LYS A 135 25.13 -5.03 -23.40
C LYS A 135 25.56 -3.67 -23.95
N ASN A 136 24.87 -2.58 -23.56
CA ASN A 136 25.23 -1.25 -24.02
C ASN A 136 25.81 -0.44 -22.86
N PRO A 137 27.16 -0.28 -22.81
CA PRO A 137 27.82 0.50 -21.74
C PRO A 137 27.51 1.98 -21.75
N ASP A 138 27.06 2.55 -22.89
CA ASP A 138 26.73 3.96 -23.02
C ASP A 138 25.32 4.27 -22.47
N ASN A 139 24.49 3.25 -22.31
CA ASN A 139 23.17 3.35 -21.69
C ASN A 139 23.27 3.16 -20.17
N PHE A 140 24.02 4.03 -19.54
CA PHE A 140 24.17 4.02 -18.08
C PHE A 140 22.97 4.67 -17.43
N ILE A 141 21.98 3.88 -17.08
CA ILE A 141 20.78 4.47 -16.54
C ILE A 141 20.35 3.86 -15.23
N TYR A 142 19.97 4.65 -14.50
CA TYR A 142 19.73 4.92 -13.12
C TYR A 142 18.37 4.39 -12.65
N THR A 143 18.28 3.10 -12.35
CA THR A 143 17.26 2.63 -11.43
C THR A 143 17.26 3.48 -10.14
N PRO A 144 18.41 3.99 -9.67
CA PRO A 144 18.51 4.93 -8.55
C PRO A 144 17.83 6.28 -8.72
N LYS A 145 17.63 6.78 -9.95
CA LYS A 145 16.99 8.10 -10.20
C LYS A 145 15.67 8.27 -9.44
N TYR A 146 14.89 7.21 -9.35
CA TYR A 146 13.58 7.18 -8.71
C TYR A 146 13.60 6.53 -7.33
N ARG A 147 14.73 6.54 -6.63
CA ARG A 147 14.89 5.86 -5.34
C ARG A 147 15.37 6.82 -4.27
N LEU A 148 14.87 6.61 -3.06
CA LEU A 148 15.41 7.17 -1.84
C LEU A 148 15.43 6.11 -0.75
N GLN A 149 16.20 6.33 0.31
CA GLN A 149 16.15 5.50 1.49
C GLN A 149 15.12 6.04 2.47
N ARG A 150 14.39 5.15 3.14
CA ARG A 150 13.51 5.50 4.24
C ARG A 150 13.68 4.52 5.41
N LEU A 151 14.10 5.05 6.55
CA LEU A 151 13.94 4.37 7.81
C LEU A 151 12.70 4.92 8.50
N GLN A 152 11.84 4.03 9.01
CA GLN A 152 10.65 4.40 9.76
C GLN A 152 10.54 3.57 11.02
N VAL A 153 10.31 4.24 12.13
CA VAL A 153 9.86 3.64 13.39
C VAL A 153 8.46 4.17 13.67
N LEU A 154 7.51 3.29 13.90
CA LEU A 154 6.13 3.62 14.23
C LEU A 154 5.75 2.93 15.54
N ALA A 155 5.18 3.67 16.46
CA ALA A 155 4.49 3.15 17.64
C ALA A 155 3.11 3.80 17.72
N LYS A 156 2.06 2.98 17.77
CA LYS A 156 0.70 3.48 17.80
C LYS A 156 -0.20 2.71 18.75
N THR A 157 -1.21 3.39 19.26
CA THR A 157 -2.29 2.79 20.02
C THR A 157 -3.61 3.44 19.61
N ASP A 158 -4.61 2.59 19.36
CA ASP A 158 -5.94 3.00 18.91
C ASP A 158 -7.02 2.36 19.78
N PHE A 159 -8.05 3.11 20.06
CA PHE A 159 -9.23 2.72 20.82
C PHE A 159 -10.47 2.93 19.96
N VAL A 160 -11.33 1.93 19.92
CA VAL A 160 -12.62 1.97 19.22
C VAL A 160 -13.70 1.56 20.20
N GLY A 161 -14.56 2.50 20.56
CA GLY A 161 -15.62 2.29 21.54
C GLY A 161 -17.01 2.47 20.95
N ASN A 162 -17.98 1.71 21.44
CA ASN A 162 -19.36 1.79 20.96
C ASN A 162 -20.01 3.10 21.40
N ILE A 163 -20.71 3.76 20.48
CA ILE A 163 -21.54 4.93 20.77
C ILE A 163 -23.00 4.49 20.88
N TRP A 164 -23.48 3.74 19.85
CA TRP A 164 -24.88 3.41 19.74
C TRP A 164 -25.07 2.15 18.86
N ASP A 165 -26.00 1.26 19.27
CA ASP A 165 -26.53 0.11 18.51
C ASP A 165 -25.46 -0.87 17.98
N LYS A 166 -24.26 -0.91 18.60
CA LYS A 166 -23.16 -1.79 18.21
C LYS A 166 -22.77 -1.71 16.72
N LYS A 167 -23.13 -0.61 16.07
CA LYS A 167 -22.80 -0.30 14.67
C LYS A 167 -22.06 1.00 14.52
N PHE A 168 -22.30 1.94 15.48
CA PHE A 168 -21.65 3.24 15.51
C PHE A 168 -20.61 3.29 16.62
N PHE A 169 -19.39 3.66 16.27
CA PHE A 169 -18.25 3.67 17.16
C PHE A 169 -17.54 5.02 17.08
N TRP A 170 -16.98 5.45 18.21
CA TRP A 170 -15.97 6.48 18.23
C TRP A 170 -14.59 5.84 18.08
N GLU A 171 -13.66 6.59 17.54
CA GLU A 171 -12.26 6.20 17.38
C GLU A 171 -11.38 7.28 17.99
N ALA A 172 -10.38 6.87 18.75
CA ALA A 172 -9.32 7.74 19.27
C ALA A 172 -8.00 7.00 19.24
N GLY A 173 -6.95 7.67 18.79
CA GLY A 173 -5.63 7.06 18.69
C GLY A 173 -4.51 8.05 18.89
N TYR A 174 -3.37 7.53 19.35
CA TYR A 174 -2.11 8.26 19.38
C TYR A 174 -1.09 7.49 18.57
N HIS A 175 -0.43 8.20 17.65
CA HIS A 175 0.59 7.62 16.80
C HIS A 175 1.86 8.46 16.85
N PHE A 176 2.94 7.79 17.18
CA PHE A 176 4.29 8.32 17.09
C PHE A 176 4.99 7.68 15.92
N SER A 177 5.62 8.46 15.06
CA SER A 177 6.52 7.95 14.03
C SER A 177 7.75 8.83 13.88
N TYR A 178 8.88 8.16 13.65
CA TYR A 178 10.12 8.78 13.26
C TYR A 178 10.45 8.36 11.84
N PHE A 179 10.77 9.33 10.99
CA PHE A 179 11.23 9.12 9.63
C PHE A 179 12.65 9.68 9.50
N ASP A 180 13.52 8.86 8.94
CA ASP A 180 14.82 9.28 8.43
C ASP A 180 14.83 8.95 6.94
N GLN A 181 14.84 9.98 6.10
CA GLN A 181 14.69 9.87 4.67
C GLN A 181 15.80 10.64 3.97
N GLY A 182 16.10 10.21 2.79
CA GLY A 182 16.92 10.98 1.91
C GLY A 182 17.73 10.17 0.91
N TYR A 183 18.52 10.88 0.19
CA TYR A 183 19.54 10.34 -0.67
C TYR A 183 20.73 9.90 0.21
N ASN A 184 21.01 8.61 0.17
CA ASN A 184 22.05 8.06 1.00
C ASN A 184 22.99 7.18 0.16
N ASN A 185 24.22 7.67 -0.02
CA ASN A 185 25.28 6.94 -0.72
C ASN A 185 25.68 5.64 0.00
N GLU A 186 25.44 5.55 1.30
CA GLU A 186 25.83 4.41 2.14
C GLU A 186 24.73 3.36 2.26
N GLY A 187 23.48 3.71 1.94
CA GLY A 187 22.30 2.86 2.09
C GLY A 187 21.96 2.00 0.87
N ALA A 188 20.77 2.19 0.35
CA ALA A 188 20.26 1.47 -0.84
C ALA A 188 21.04 1.76 -2.10
N LEU A 189 21.61 2.95 -2.16
CA LEU A 189 22.46 3.46 -3.23
C LEU A 189 23.92 3.44 -2.82
N ASN A 190 24.36 2.38 -2.13
CA ASN A 190 25.78 2.17 -1.88
C ASN A 190 26.49 1.97 -3.21
N PHE A 191 27.02 3.05 -3.77
CA PHE A 191 27.67 3.07 -5.08
C PHE A 191 28.90 2.15 -5.10
N ASP A 192 29.62 2.01 -4.01
CA ASP A 192 30.74 1.09 -3.91
C ASP A 192 30.28 -0.36 -4.09
N LYS A 193 29.17 -0.71 -3.46
CA LYS A 193 28.57 -2.05 -3.62
C LYS A 193 27.97 -2.24 -5.01
N ILE A 194 27.30 -1.22 -5.55
CA ILE A 194 26.71 -1.25 -6.89
C ILE A 194 27.81 -1.34 -7.95
N ASN A 195 28.91 -0.66 -7.77
CA ASN A 195 30.04 -0.58 -8.69
C ASN A 195 31.04 -1.72 -8.52
N LYS A 196 30.97 -2.48 -7.42
CA LYS A 196 31.92 -3.57 -7.13
C LYS A 196 31.96 -4.59 -8.25
N GLY A 197 33.17 -4.80 -8.80
CA GLY A 197 33.40 -5.79 -9.87
C GLY A 197 32.88 -5.37 -11.26
N LYS A 198 32.51 -4.10 -11.44
CA LYS A 198 32.17 -3.56 -12.76
C LYS A 198 33.37 -2.88 -13.41
N ASP A 199 33.44 -2.93 -14.72
CA ASP A 199 34.35 -2.15 -15.53
C ASP A 199 34.06 -0.65 -15.35
N ASP A 200 35.06 0.20 -15.49
CA ASP A 200 34.92 1.64 -15.22
C ASP A 200 33.83 2.32 -16.06
N ASN A 201 33.67 1.91 -17.31
CA ASN A 201 32.61 2.41 -18.20
C ASN A 201 31.19 1.95 -17.83
N LYS A 202 31.07 0.98 -16.90
CA LYS A 202 29.81 0.44 -16.39
C LYS A 202 29.56 0.82 -14.93
N LYS A 203 30.47 1.58 -14.34
CA LYS A 203 30.28 2.08 -12.98
C LYS A 203 29.30 3.23 -12.95
N PHE A 204 28.50 3.27 -11.91
CA PHE A 204 27.67 4.44 -11.61
C PHE A 204 28.60 5.58 -11.20
N PRO A 205 28.51 6.75 -11.86
CA PRO A 205 29.33 7.91 -11.47
C PRO A 205 28.92 8.39 -10.09
N THR A 206 29.91 8.58 -9.24
CA THR A 206 29.74 9.09 -7.86
C THR A 206 30.15 10.54 -7.74
N ASP A 207 30.86 11.06 -8.73
CA ASP A 207 31.28 12.44 -8.81
C ASP A 207 30.25 13.28 -9.58
N PRO A 208 29.66 14.31 -8.97
CA PRO A 208 28.75 15.23 -9.66
C PRO A 208 29.39 15.96 -10.88
N ALA A 209 30.70 16.00 -10.96
CA ALA A 209 31.42 16.58 -12.12
C ALA A 209 31.49 15.59 -13.30
N ASP A 210 31.20 14.31 -13.11
CA ASP A 210 31.15 13.35 -14.21
C ASP A 210 29.95 13.67 -15.11
N PRO A 211 30.11 13.86 -16.42
CA PRO A 211 29.01 14.17 -17.34
C PRO A 211 27.95 13.09 -17.41
N ARG A 212 28.24 11.89 -16.92
CA ARG A 212 27.27 10.77 -16.79
C ARG A 212 26.49 10.83 -15.47
N TYR A 213 26.90 11.73 -14.53
CA TYR A 213 26.20 11.86 -13.26
C TYR A 213 24.80 12.43 -13.48
N GLU A 214 23.81 11.70 -13.04
CA GLU A 214 22.42 12.13 -13.06
C GLU A 214 21.88 12.17 -11.63
N SER A 215 21.36 13.31 -11.25
CA SER A 215 20.75 13.47 -9.93
C SER A 215 19.49 12.62 -9.79
N THR A 216 19.22 12.18 -8.56
CA THR A 216 17.93 11.57 -8.25
C THR A 216 16.81 12.59 -8.34
N ILE A 217 15.58 12.13 -8.57
CA ILE A 217 14.39 13.01 -8.53
C ILE A 217 14.29 13.74 -7.18
N PHE A 218 14.67 13.07 -6.09
CA PHE A 218 14.71 13.70 -4.76
C PHE A 218 15.68 14.89 -4.70
N ASP A 219 16.91 14.73 -5.24
CA ASP A 219 17.88 15.84 -5.29
C ASP A 219 17.40 16.98 -6.19
N MET A 220 16.83 16.65 -7.35
CA MET A 220 16.24 17.63 -8.26
C MET A 220 15.16 18.45 -7.54
N TYR A 221 14.24 17.80 -6.86
CA TYR A 221 13.14 18.46 -6.14
C TYR A 221 13.64 19.34 -4.99
N ARG A 222 14.70 18.92 -4.29
CA ARG A 222 15.33 19.75 -3.25
C ARG A 222 15.96 21.00 -3.84
N ARG A 223 16.84 20.86 -4.84
CA ARG A 223 17.55 22.02 -5.45
C ARG A 223 16.62 22.97 -6.19
N TRP A 224 15.45 22.49 -6.63
CA TRP A 224 14.38 23.33 -7.19
C TRP A 224 13.50 23.99 -6.11
N GLY A 225 13.69 23.64 -4.84
CA GLY A 225 12.92 24.17 -3.72
C GLY A 225 11.50 23.64 -3.63
N LEU A 226 11.19 22.50 -4.28
CA LEU A 226 9.90 21.79 -4.19
C LEU A 226 9.80 20.96 -2.91
N ILE A 227 10.94 20.54 -2.38
CA ILE A 227 11.09 19.94 -1.05
C ILE A 227 11.97 20.89 -0.25
N SER A 228 11.45 21.42 0.85
CA SER A 228 12.21 22.31 1.72
C SER A 228 13.25 21.55 2.55
N GLU A 229 14.33 22.22 2.95
CA GLU A 229 15.37 21.60 3.80
C GLU A 229 14.82 21.16 5.17
N ASP A 230 13.79 21.84 5.68
CA ASP A 230 13.15 21.52 6.95
C ASP A 230 12.40 20.17 6.92
N GLU A 231 11.95 19.72 5.74
CA GLU A 231 11.24 18.45 5.57
C GLU A 231 12.08 17.37 4.88
N ALA A 232 13.16 17.76 4.19
CA ALA A 232 13.89 16.87 3.28
C ALA A 232 14.35 15.56 3.93
N TRP A 233 14.80 15.62 5.16
CA TRP A 233 15.40 14.50 5.86
C TRP A 233 14.45 13.73 6.78
N GLY A 234 13.16 14.04 6.69
CA GLY A 234 12.13 13.41 7.54
C GLY A 234 11.92 14.16 8.85
N GLY A 235 11.67 13.42 9.92
CA GLY A 235 11.44 14.01 11.24
C GLY A 235 10.51 13.17 12.13
N ILE A 236 10.17 13.75 13.26
CA ILE A 236 9.24 13.18 14.24
C ILE A 236 7.82 13.62 13.89
N ASN A 237 6.89 12.68 13.92
CA ASN A 237 5.45 12.92 13.84
C ASN A 237 4.78 12.32 15.06
N SER A 238 4.17 13.18 15.84
CA SER A 238 3.39 12.82 17.02
C SER A 238 1.97 13.30 16.76
N THR A 239 1.03 12.35 16.59
CA THR A 239 -0.30 12.64 16.08
C THR A 239 -1.38 12.09 16.98
N VAL A 240 -2.43 12.87 17.15
CA VAL A 240 -3.71 12.41 17.69
C VAL A 240 -4.67 12.19 16.53
N ARG A 241 -5.40 11.07 16.59
CA ARG A 241 -6.45 10.70 15.63
C ARG A 241 -7.76 10.60 16.35
N LEU A 242 -8.80 11.22 15.79
CA LEU A 242 -10.16 11.18 16.33
C LEU A 242 -11.12 10.91 15.17
N GLY A 243 -12.05 10.00 15.36
CA GLY A 243 -12.93 9.61 14.28
C GLY A 243 -14.21 8.92 14.70
N LEU A 244 -14.99 8.60 13.69
CA LEU A 244 -16.24 7.86 13.78
C LEU A 244 -16.20 6.69 12.79
N LEU A 245 -16.73 5.56 13.23
CA LEU A 245 -16.85 4.36 12.44
C LEU A 245 -18.29 3.85 12.45
N PHE A 246 -18.78 3.45 11.28
CA PHE A 246 -19.99 2.66 11.09
C PHE A 246 -19.62 1.30 10.51
N ASP A 247 -19.89 0.21 11.23
CA ASP A 247 -19.54 -1.17 10.82
C ASP A 247 -20.73 -2.12 10.95
N THR A 248 -21.15 -2.67 9.84
CA THR A 248 -22.21 -3.69 9.74
C THR A 248 -21.74 -4.95 9.02
N ARG A 249 -20.44 -5.15 8.87
CA ARG A 249 -19.88 -6.30 8.18
C ARG A 249 -20.22 -7.61 8.92
N ASP A 250 -20.43 -8.65 8.15
CA ASP A 250 -20.66 -10.00 8.68
C ASP A 250 -19.39 -10.61 9.30
N LYS A 251 -18.22 -10.27 8.79
CA LYS A 251 -16.90 -10.80 9.21
C LYS A 251 -15.82 -9.72 9.05
N GLU A 252 -14.78 -9.82 9.88
CA GLU A 252 -13.66 -8.85 9.82
C GLU A 252 -12.63 -9.22 8.76
N GLY A 253 -12.21 -10.49 8.69
CA GLY A 253 -11.11 -10.91 7.82
C GLY A 253 -11.49 -11.10 6.35
N ALA A 254 -12.68 -11.64 6.09
CA ALA A 254 -13.17 -11.94 4.75
C ALA A 254 -14.66 -11.56 4.60
N PRO A 255 -14.98 -10.26 4.67
CA PRO A 255 -16.37 -9.82 4.62
C PRO A 255 -17.03 -10.12 3.27
N SER A 256 -18.27 -10.60 3.33
CA SER A 256 -19.09 -10.88 2.17
C SER A 256 -20.35 -10.01 2.10
N ARG A 257 -20.71 -9.37 3.22
CA ARG A 257 -21.90 -8.53 3.33
C ARG A 257 -21.64 -7.40 4.35
N GLY A 258 -22.30 -6.26 4.11
CA GLY A 258 -22.33 -5.14 5.04
C GLY A 258 -21.46 -3.96 4.60
N ILE A 259 -21.40 -2.97 5.45
CA ILE A 259 -20.75 -1.67 5.19
C ILE A 259 -19.71 -1.42 6.28
N TRP A 260 -18.60 -0.81 5.89
CA TRP A 260 -17.64 -0.14 6.75
C TRP A 260 -17.52 1.29 6.26
N ALA A 261 -17.86 2.26 7.08
CA ALA A 261 -17.66 3.68 6.79
C ALA A 261 -16.88 4.30 7.95
N GLU A 262 -15.73 4.84 7.66
CA GLU A 262 -14.79 5.42 8.63
C GLU A 262 -14.42 6.83 8.19
N GLY A 263 -14.46 7.77 9.12
CA GLY A 263 -13.97 9.12 8.91
C GLY A 263 -13.22 9.60 10.14
N HIS A 264 -11.99 10.09 9.95
CA HIS A 264 -11.20 10.61 11.07
C HIS A 264 -10.34 11.81 10.66
N VAL A 265 -10.01 12.61 11.66
CA VAL A 265 -9.06 13.72 11.57
C VAL A 265 -7.74 13.31 12.23
N ILE A 266 -6.65 13.80 11.68
CA ILE A 266 -5.28 13.57 12.12
C ILE A 266 -4.70 14.93 12.46
N ILE A 267 -4.28 15.10 13.69
CA ILE A 267 -3.78 16.34 14.26
C ILE A 267 -2.32 16.10 14.67
N ALA A 268 -1.39 16.73 13.96
CA ALA A 268 0.05 16.63 14.16
C ALA A 268 0.65 18.00 14.55
N PRO A 269 0.45 18.47 15.78
CA PRO A 269 0.83 19.82 16.18
C PRO A 269 2.29 19.87 16.65
N LYS A 270 2.91 21.04 16.58
CA LYS A 270 4.29 21.26 17.03
C LYS A 270 4.45 21.00 18.55
N TRP A 271 3.47 21.38 19.36
CA TRP A 271 3.53 21.23 20.82
C TRP A 271 3.52 19.76 21.29
N LEU A 272 3.11 18.83 20.44
CA LEU A 272 3.16 17.39 20.71
C LEU A 272 4.50 16.76 20.25
N GLY A 273 5.43 17.55 19.72
CA GLY A 273 6.76 17.12 19.29
C GLY A 273 6.87 16.84 17.78
N THR A 274 5.85 17.18 16.97
CA THR A 274 5.92 17.05 15.53
C THR A 274 6.91 18.06 14.93
N THR A 275 7.86 17.60 14.13
CA THR A 275 8.86 18.43 13.46
C THR A 275 8.21 19.40 12.47
N ASN A 276 7.40 18.88 11.56
CA ASN A 276 6.66 19.64 10.55
C ASN A 276 5.16 19.49 10.79
N PRO A 277 4.51 20.46 11.48
CA PRO A 277 3.10 20.34 11.85
C PRO A 277 2.17 20.31 10.65
N TYR A 278 1.18 19.43 10.68
CA TYR A 278 0.17 19.28 9.63
C TYR A 278 -1.18 18.80 10.18
N TYR A 279 -2.22 18.92 9.38
CA TYR A 279 -3.55 18.43 9.68
C TYR A 279 -4.10 17.70 8.45
N LYS A 280 -4.64 16.50 8.67
CA LYS A 280 -5.25 15.69 7.61
C LYS A 280 -6.61 15.17 8.04
N TYR A 281 -7.39 14.73 7.07
CA TYR A 281 -8.57 13.91 7.29
C TYR A 281 -8.56 12.74 6.32
N SER A 282 -9.15 11.63 6.75
CA SER A 282 -9.31 10.43 5.95
C SER A 282 -10.76 9.99 5.98
N LEU A 283 -11.30 9.66 4.81
CA LEU A 283 -12.64 9.12 4.65
C LEU A 283 -12.54 7.81 3.90
N THR A 284 -13.03 6.73 4.49
CA THR A 284 -13.04 5.41 3.85
C THR A 284 -14.45 4.83 3.89
N PHE A 285 -14.94 4.40 2.74
CA PHE A 285 -16.20 3.68 2.61
C PHE A 285 -15.95 2.33 1.93
N ARG A 286 -16.42 1.25 2.55
CA ARG A 286 -16.35 -0.11 2.00
C ARG A 286 -17.74 -0.71 2.02
N HIS A 287 -18.11 -1.37 0.93
CA HIS A 287 -19.39 -2.08 0.83
C HIS A 287 -19.18 -3.45 0.22
N TYR A 288 -19.80 -4.44 0.84
CA TYR A 288 -19.74 -5.83 0.46
C TYR A 288 -21.15 -6.29 0.11
N VAL A 289 -21.38 -6.64 -1.15
CA VAL A 289 -22.68 -7.01 -1.72
C VAL A 289 -22.66 -8.48 -2.10
N PRO A 290 -23.38 -9.36 -1.39
CA PRO A 290 -23.47 -10.75 -1.78
C PRO A 290 -24.33 -10.86 -3.06
N ILE A 291 -23.71 -11.28 -4.17
CA ILE A 291 -24.41 -11.58 -5.42
C ILE A 291 -25.01 -13.00 -5.34
N VAL A 292 -24.21 -13.93 -4.82
CA VAL A 292 -24.67 -15.31 -4.53
C VAL A 292 -24.47 -15.58 -3.05
N LYS A 293 -25.46 -16.20 -2.41
CA LYS A 293 -25.43 -16.53 -0.98
C LYS A 293 -24.22 -17.40 -0.61
N ASN A 294 -23.97 -17.53 0.70
CA ASN A 294 -22.93 -18.39 1.29
C ASN A 294 -21.52 -18.00 0.85
N ASP A 295 -21.28 -16.69 0.67
CA ASP A 295 -19.98 -16.13 0.29
C ASP A 295 -19.42 -16.68 -1.04
N ILE A 296 -20.27 -17.25 -1.89
CA ILE A 296 -19.86 -17.85 -3.17
C ILE A 296 -19.41 -16.74 -4.13
N LEU A 297 -20.21 -15.69 -4.26
CA LEU A 297 -19.89 -14.57 -5.13
C LEU A 297 -20.25 -13.26 -4.44
N THR A 298 -19.24 -12.41 -4.22
CA THR A 298 -19.38 -11.11 -3.57
C THR A 298 -18.83 -10.02 -4.47
N PHE A 299 -19.56 -8.93 -4.66
CA PHE A 299 -19.01 -7.69 -5.16
C PHE A 299 -18.59 -6.81 -3.98
N ALA A 300 -17.32 -6.46 -3.92
CA ALA A 300 -16.76 -5.63 -2.86
C ALA A 300 -16.15 -4.37 -3.47
N TYR A 301 -16.39 -3.21 -2.86
CA TYR A 301 -15.70 -1.99 -3.28
C TYR A 301 -15.35 -1.11 -2.09
N ARG A 302 -14.25 -0.37 -2.26
CA ARG A 302 -13.75 0.65 -1.34
C ARG A 302 -13.62 1.96 -2.08
N LEU A 303 -14.05 3.04 -1.45
CA LEU A 303 -13.74 4.42 -1.81
C LEU A 303 -12.92 5.02 -0.66
N ASN A 304 -11.88 5.75 -0.99
CA ASN A 304 -11.06 6.43 0.01
C ASN A 304 -10.73 7.84 -0.48
N TYR A 305 -10.72 8.77 0.45
CA TYR A 305 -10.27 10.13 0.25
C TYR A 305 -9.34 10.54 1.40
N GLU A 306 -8.13 10.91 1.06
CA GLU A 306 -7.16 11.52 1.98
C GLU A 306 -7.04 12.99 1.65
N GLY A 307 -7.23 13.87 2.63
CA GLY A 307 -7.15 15.31 2.43
C GLY A 307 -6.32 16.02 3.50
N THR A 308 -5.92 17.23 3.19
CA THR A 308 -5.15 18.12 4.06
C THR A 308 -5.94 19.41 4.31
N PHE A 309 -5.80 19.98 5.50
CA PHE A 309 -6.34 21.30 5.82
C PHE A 309 -5.33 22.13 6.61
N GLY A 310 -5.38 23.46 6.42
CA GLY A 310 -4.39 24.36 7.02
C GLY A 310 -3.04 24.29 6.29
N LYS A 311 -1.97 23.94 6.97
CA LYS A 311 -0.64 23.77 6.40
C LYS A 311 -0.54 22.50 5.58
N ASP A 312 0.25 22.54 4.53
CA ASP A 312 0.58 21.37 3.73
C ASP A 312 1.32 20.32 4.58
N ALA A 313 0.95 19.05 4.39
CA ALA A 313 1.66 17.96 5.03
C ALA A 313 3.05 17.80 4.42
N PRO A 314 4.08 17.45 5.22
CA PRO A 314 5.42 17.22 4.68
C PRO A 314 5.42 16.05 3.69
N TYR A 315 6.33 16.09 2.71
CA TYR A 315 6.32 15.15 1.59
C TYR A 315 6.39 13.67 2.03
N TYR A 316 7.08 13.39 3.12
CA TYR A 316 7.24 12.03 3.64
C TYR A 316 5.98 11.45 4.32
N ILE A 317 4.95 12.30 4.52
CA ILE A 317 3.62 11.89 5.04
C ILE A 317 2.62 11.65 3.90
N LEU A 318 2.82 12.24 2.72
CA LEU A 318 1.90 12.13 1.59
C LEU A 318 1.64 10.69 1.12
N PRO A 319 2.63 9.78 1.16
CA PRO A 319 2.41 8.41 0.72
C PRO A 319 1.39 7.63 1.53
N PHE A 320 1.06 8.02 2.75
CA PHE A 320 0.30 7.16 3.65
C PHE A 320 -1.21 7.32 3.53
N ILE A 321 -1.91 6.20 3.36
CA ILE A 321 -3.34 6.07 3.61
C ILE A 321 -3.53 5.68 5.07
N THR A 322 -4.28 6.50 5.77
CA THR A 322 -4.47 6.39 7.21
C THR A 322 -5.69 5.55 7.54
N THR A 323 -5.51 4.56 8.42
CA THR A 323 -6.61 3.75 8.97
C THR A 323 -6.36 3.47 10.44
N VAL A 324 -7.42 3.51 11.26
CA VAL A 324 -7.34 3.18 12.68
C VAL A 324 -7.34 1.66 12.88
N GLY A 325 -6.62 1.17 13.88
CA GLY A 325 -6.62 -0.25 14.28
C GLY A 325 -5.75 -1.19 13.43
N GLN A 326 -5.11 -0.73 12.36
CA GLN A 326 -4.21 -1.57 11.56
C GLN A 326 -2.77 -1.55 12.08
N ALA A 327 -2.03 -2.63 11.84
CA ALA A 327 -0.64 -2.77 12.28
C ALA A 327 0.30 -1.69 11.70
N TYR A 328 -0.01 -1.20 10.52
CA TYR A 328 0.75 -0.17 9.82
C TYR A 328 -0.16 0.66 8.91
N ASP A 329 0.22 1.90 8.67
CA ASP A 329 -0.42 2.72 7.65
C ASP A 329 -0.03 2.18 6.26
N ARG A 330 -0.93 2.28 5.29
CA ARG A 330 -0.69 1.78 3.93
C ARG A 330 0.22 2.74 3.19
N ASP A 331 1.26 2.22 2.58
CA ASP A 331 2.18 2.99 1.73
C ASP A 331 1.49 3.41 0.43
N GLY A 332 1.48 4.70 0.17
CA GLY A 332 1.30 5.37 -1.10
C GLY A 332 0.23 4.87 -2.05
N MET A 333 -0.08 5.68 -3.03
CA MET A 333 -0.93 5.25 -4.14
C MET A 333 -0.09 4.55 -5.19
N GLY A 334 -0.24 3.24 -5.26
CA GLY A 334 0.51 2.30 -6.09
C GLY A 334 1.05 1.12 -5.27
N GLY A 335 1.25 -0.01 -5.94
CA GLY A 335 1.68 -1.25 -5.30
C GLY A 335 0.54 -2.07 -4.69
N TYR A 336 0.89 -3.22 -4.13
CA TYR A 336 -0.06 -4.26 -3.73
C TYR A 336 -1.02 -3.86 -2.58
N ARG A 337 -0.64 -2.87 -1.79
CA ARG A 337 -1.41 -2.45 -0.60
C ARG A 337 -2.48 -1.41 -0.89
N THR A 338 -2.45 -0.77 -2.07
CA THR A 338 -3.32 0.34 -2.41
C THR A 338 -3.95 0.21 -3.79
N ILE A 339 -3.18 0.43 -4.86
CA ILE A 339 -3.61 0.40 -6.26
C ILE A 339 -2.72 -0.61 -7.00
N ARG A 340 -3.22 -1.83 -7.13
CA ARG A 340 -2.46 -2.94 -7.72
C ARG A 340 -2.23 -2.73 -9.22
N GLY A 341 -1.02 -2.99 -9.68
CA GLY A 341 -0.61 -2.84 -11.08
C GLY A 341 0.09 -1.53 -11.42
N ILE A 342 -0.06 -0.50 -10.59
CA ILE A 342 0.71 0.74 -10.65
C ILE A 342 2.00 0.56 -9.82
N MET A 343 3.08 1.20 -10.24
CA MET A 343 4.33 1.24 -9.47
C MET A 343 4.09 1.79 -8.06
N ARG A 344 4.80 1.23 -7.08
CA ARG A 344 4.66 1.63 -5.67
C ARG A 344 4.98 3.13 -5.51
N ASN A 345 4.14 3.85 -4.77
CA ASN A 345 4.29 5.29 -4.54
C ASN A 345 4.31 6.17 -5.80
N ARG A 346 3.76 5.67 -6.93
CA ARG A 346 3.76 6.44 -8.19
C ARG A 346 2.93 7.71 -8.09
N VAL A 347 1.86 7.69 -7.31
CA VAL A 347 0.93 8.81 -7.21
C VAL A 347 1.00 9.38 -5.80
N GLN A 348 1.46 10.61 -5.68
CA GLN A 348 1.56 11.35 -4.43
C GLN A 348 1.04 12.78 -4.62
N GLY A 349 0.26 13.28 -3.69
CA GLY A 349 -0.28 14.63 -3.67
C GLY A 349 -0.78 14.99 -2.28
N LEU A 350 -1.23 16.23 -2.08
CA LEU A 350 -1.78 16.69 -0.80
C LEU A 350 -3.11 16.01 -0.51
N ASP A 351 -4.03 16.03 -1.49
CA ASP A 351 -5.30 15.36 -1.39
C ASP A 351 -5.43 14.34 -2.53
N MET A 352 -5.89 13.14 -2.19
CA MET A 352 -5.99 12.02 -3.12
C MET A 352 -7.30 11.28 -2.94
N ALA A 353 -7.94 10.98 -4.06
CA ALA A 353 -9.09 10.08 -4.13
C ALA A 353 -8.66 8.72 -4.67
N SER A 354 -9.19 7.63 -4.14
CA SER A 354 -8.96 6.30 -4.68
C SER A 354 -10.17 5.39 -4.57
N TYR A 355 -10.21 4.38 -5.44
CA TYR A 355 -11.18 3.31 -5.38
C TYR A 355 -10.52 1.95 -5.62
N ASN A 356 -11.15 0.93 -5.07
CA ASN A 356 -10.89 -0.47 -5.40
C ASN A 356 -12.25 -1.16 -5.57
N ALA A 357 -12.40 -1.95 -6.62
CA ALA A 357 -13.60 -2.73 -6.87
C ALA A 357 -13.20 -4.16 -7.22
N GLU A 358 -13.82 -5.14 -6.56
CA GLU A 358 -13.50 -6.55 -6.74
C GLU A 358 -14.77 -7.40 -6.88
N LEU A 359 -14.76 -8.29 -7.86
CA LEU A 359 -15.67 -9.41 -7.93
C LEU A 359 -14.95 -10.62 -7.35
N ARG A 360 -15.36 -11.09 -6.16
CA ARG A 360 -14.76 -12.18 -5.39
C ARG A 360 -15.59 -13.44 -5.54
N TRP A 361 -15.05 -14.47 -6.19
CA TRP A 361 -15.70 -15.75 -6.37
C TRP A 361 -14.97 -16.86 -5.61
N ARG A 362 -15.64 -17.43 -4.60
CA ARG A 362 -15.17 -18.59 -3.85
C ARG A 362 -15.77 -19.84 -4.48
N PHE A 363 -15.02 -20.52 -5.35
CA PHE A 363 -15.53 -21.59 -6.19
C PHE A 363 -15.49 -22.97 -5.52
N VAL A 364 -14.66 -23.16 -4.47
CA VAL A 364 -14.61 -24.41 -3.71
C VAL A 364 -14.30 -24.14 -2.24
N SER A 365 -14.96 -24.89 -1.35
CA SER A 365 -14.73 -24.84 0.09
C SER A 365 -14.93 -26.22 0.69
N PHE A 366 -13.99 -26.68 1.54
CA PHE A 366 -14.05 -27.99 2.19
C PHE A 366 -13.22 -28.02 3.47
N PRO A 367 -13.56 -28.84 4.47
CA PRO A 367 -12.71 -29.09 5.61
C PRO A 367 -11.59 -30.08 5.26
N LEU A 368 -10.36 -29.77 5.69
CA LEU A 368 -9.19 -30.65 5.55
C LEU A 368 -8.33 -30.53 6.83
N TRP A 369 -7.97 -31.66 7.47
CA TRP A 369 -7.15 -31.71 8.70
C TRP A 369 -7.62 -30.75 9.80
N LYS A 370 -8.94 -30.72 10.06
CA LYS A 370 -9.59 -29.81 11.01
C LYS A 370 -9.45 -28.31 10.65
N GLN A 371 -9.09 -27.98 9.41
CA GLN A 371 -9.07 -26.61 8.88
C GLN A 371 -10.18 -26.43 7.85
N ASN A 372 -10.75 -25.24 7.77
CA ASN A 372 -11.69 -24.85 6.74
C ASN A 372 -10.89 -24.26 5.57
N ILE A 373 -10.82 -24.95 4.44
CA ILE A 373 -10.06 -24.55 3.26
C ILE A 373 -11.01 -24.04 2.19
N ALA A 374 -10.66 -22.95 1.53
CA ALA A 374 -11.35 -22.48 0.35
C ALA A 374 -10.38 -21.94 -0.69
N PHE A 375 -10.79 -22.02 -1.96
CA PHE A 375 -10.11 -21.38 -3.08
C PHE A 375 -11.06 -20.39 -3.76
N GLY A 376 -10.50 -19.25 -4.17
CA GLY A 376 -11.25 -18.21 -4.83
C GLY A 376 -10.49 -17.55 -5.98
N LEU A 377 -11.27 -16.95 -6.87
CA LEU A 377 -10.80 -16.06 -7.92
C LEU A 377 -11.32 -14.65 -7.65
N SER A 378 -10.56 -13.64 -8.06
CA SER A 378 -11.04 -12.27 -8.11
C SER A 378 -10.73 -11.61 -9.43
N LEU A 379 -11.66 -10.77 -9.88
CA LEU A 379 -11.41 -9.77 -10.90
C LEU A 379 -11.47 -8.41 -10.22
N PHE A 380 -10.57 -7.51 -10.55
CA PHE A 380 -10.55 -6.21 -9.89
C PHE A 380 -10.25 -5.06 -10.85
N SER A 381 -10.70 -3.88 -10.44
CA SER A 381 -10.26 -2.59 -10.96
C SER A 381 -9.93 -1.69 -9.77
N ASP A 382 -8.75 -1.09 -9.80
CA ASP A 382 -8.30 -0.11 -8.82
C ASP A 382 -8.02 1.21 -9.53
N GLY A 383 -8.18 2.33 -8.82
CA GLY A 383 -7.82 3.63 -9.38
C GLY A 383 -7.57 4.70 -8.33
N THR A 384 -6.80 5.70 -8.71
CA THR A 384 -6.48 6.86 -7.87
C THR A 384 -6.25 8.11 -8.71
N MET A 385 -6.34 9.27 -8.07
CA MET A 385 -6.05 10.56 -8.66
C MET A 385 -5.68 11.56 -7.57
N VAL A 386 -4.75 12.45 -7.86
CA VAL A 386 -4.47 13.62 -7.04
C VAL A 386 -5.57 14.67 -7.30
N THR A 387 -6.27 15.06 -6.25
CA THR A 387 -7.34 16.08 -6.31
C THR A 387 -6.88 17.46 -5.86
N LYS A 388 -5.81 17.50 -5.03
CA LYS A 388 -5.09 18.72 -4.66
C LYS A 388 -3.59 18.41 -4.70
N GLY A 389 -2.87 19.04 -5.62
CA GLY A 389 -1.43 18.88 -5.76
C GLY A 389 -0.64 19.70 -4.74
N ARG A 390 0.63 19.35 -4.56
CA ARG A 390 1.62 20.24 -3.95
C ARG A 390 1.94 21.37 -4.93
N ASP A 391 2.31 22.51 -4.35
CA ASP A 391 2.82 23.63 -5.14
C ASP A 391 4.17 23.26 -5.79
N MET A 392 4.17 23.28 -7.12
CA MET A 392 5.33 22.96 -7.95
C MET A 392 6.10 24.21 -8.40
N THR A 393 5.85 25.38 -7.80
CA THR A 393 6.55 26.61 -8.15
C THR A 393 8.03 26.51 -7.81
N PHE A 394 8.88 26.83 -8.78
CA PHE A 394 10.33 26.88 -8.58
C PHE A 394 10.73 27.91 -7.53
N ARG A 395 11.52 27.48 -6.56
CA ARG A 395 12.08 28.30 -5.47
C ARG A 395 13.57 28.05 -5.26
N GLY A 396 14.20 27.34 -6.19
CA GLY A 396 15.62 26.98 -6.14
C GLY A 396 16.54 28.08 -6.61
N ASN A 397 17.82 27.74 -6.73
CA ASN A 397 18.81 28.65 -7.36
C ASN A 397 18.58 28.72 -8.87
N GLU A 398 18.60 29.92 -9.43
CA GLU A 398 18.35 30.17 -10.86
C GLU A 398 19.28 29.38 -11.81
N MET A 399 20.43 28.92 -11.35
CA MET A 399 21.29 28.02 -12.14
C MET A 399 20.60 26.70 -12.52
N TYR A 400 19.59 26.26 -11.77
CA TYR A 400 18.83 25.05 -12.03
C TYR A 400 17.50 25.29 -12.75
N ARG A 401 17.20 26.55 -13.11
CA ARG A 401 15.92 26.92 -13.71
C ARG A 401 15.68 26.24 -15.04
N ALA A 402 16.68 26.18 -15.91
CA ALA A 402 16.53 25.54 -17.21
C ALA A 402 16.27 24.01 -17.09
N GLU A 403 16.89 23.37 -16.10
CA GLU A 403 16.65 21.95 -15.81
C GLU A 403 15.21 21.72 -15.31
N TYR A 404 14.75 22.57 -14.40
CA TYR A 404 13.37 22.51 -13.91
C TYR A 404 12.35 22.72 -15.03
N ASP A 405 12.53 23.76 -15.86
CA ASP A 405 11.63 24.08 -16.96
C ASP A 405 11.58 22.94 -17.98
N ALA A 406 12.71 22.31 -18.31
CA ALA A 406 12.77 21.15 -19.18
C ALA A 406 11.98 19.96 -18.59
N TYR A 407 12.20 19.64 -17.31
CA TYR A 407 11.50 18.55 -16.63
C TYR A 407 9.98 18.78 -16.60
N MET A 408 9.52 20.00 -16.32
CA MET A 408 8.10 20.32 -16.22
C MET A 408 7.37 20.23 -17.57
N THR A 409 8.10 20.38 -18.70
CA THR A 409 7.50 20.22 -20.05
C THR A 409 7.25 18.75 -20.42
N GLU A 410 7.91 17.79 -19.75
CA GLU A 410 7.73 16.36 -20.01
C GLU A 410 6.50 15.78 -19.30
N GLY A 411 6.03 16.44 -18.22
CA GLY A 411 4.86 16.07 -17.47
C GLY A 411 3.55 16.56 -18.07
N ALA A 412 2.43 16.10 -17.51
CA ALA A 412 1.10 16.65 -17.82
C ALA A 412 0.86 17.97 -17.07
N ASP A 413 0.02 18.84 -17.61
CA ASP A 413 -0.38 20.09 -16.93
C ASP A 413 -1.16 19.84 -15.64
N THR A 414 -1.92 18.74 -15.60
CA THR A 414 -2.72 18.32 -14.43
C THR A 414 -2.72 16.82 -14.31
N ASP A 415 -2.95 16.32 -13.10
CA ASP A 415 -3.14 14.89 -12.88
C ASP A 415 -4.45 14.39 -13.51
N ARG A 416 -4.49 13.09 -13.78
CA ARG A 416 -5.64 12.37 -14.36
C ARG A 416 -5.82 11.04 -13.65
N PRO A 417 -7.00 10.38 -13.78
CA PRO A 417 -7.18 9.07 -13.16
C PRO A 417 -6.15 8.04 -13.62
N HIS A 418 -5.46 7.45 -12.64
CA HIS A 418 -4.61 6.28 -12.79
C HIS A 418 -5.48 5.05 -12.55
N ILE A 419 -5.76 4.26 -13.57
CA ILE A 419 -6.69 3.14 -13.50
C ILE A 419 -5.98 1.84 -13.84
N THR A 420 -6.30 0.78 -13.11
CA THR A 420 -5.81 -0.57 -13.35
C THR A 420 -6.95 -1.58 -13.43
N VAL A 421 -6.66 -2.70 -14.08
CA VAL A 421 -7.48 -3.90 -14.07
C VAL A 421 -6.61 -5.11 -13.76
N GLY A 422 -7.20 -6.15 -13.19
CA GLY A 422 -6.44 -7.33 -12.85
C GLY A 422 -7.26 -8.52 -12.40
N ALA A 423 -6.55 -9.60 -12.12
CA ALA A 423 -7.12 -10.83 -11.62
C ALA A 423 -6.24 -11.44 -10.54
N GLY A 424 -6.84 -12.26 -9.68
CA GLY A 424 -6.12 -12.94 -8.61
C GLY A 424 -6.71 -14.30 -8.26
N LEU A 425 -5.83 -15.20 -7.80
CA LEU A 425 -6.17 -16.48 -7.20
C LEU A 425 -5.96 -16.38 -5.69
N ARG A 426 -6.89 -16.93 -4.90
CA ARG A 426 -6.81 -16.89 -3.43
C ARG A 426 -6.91 -18.29 -2.83
N PHE A 427 -6.04 -18.53 -1.86
CA PHE A 427 -6.14 -19.62 -0.90
C PHE A 427 -6.61 -19.04 0.43
N ILE A 428 -7.68 -19.59 1.00
CA ILE A 428 -8.30 -19.11 2.25
C ILE A 428 -8.33 -20.27 3.23
N MET A 429 -7.82 -20.06 4.45
CA MET A 429 -7.86 -21.01 5.54
C MET A 429 -8.48 -20.38 6.78
N ASN A 430 -9.50 -21.02 7.35
CA ASN A 430 -10.24 -20.59 8.54
C ASN A 430 -10.77 -19.14 8.44
N GLN A 431 -11.04 -18.65 7.23
CA GLN A 431 -11.53 -17.33 6.88
C GLN A 431 -10.60 -16.15 7.23
N ASN A 432 -9.62 -16.32 8.11
CA ASN A 432 -8.73 -15.26 8.59
C ASN A 432 -7.33 -15.33 7.98
N PHE A 433 -6.91 -16.49 7.51
CA PHE A 433 -5.65 -16.64 6.82
C PHE A 433 -5.88 -16.77 5.31
N ILE A 434 -5.40 -15.79 4.57
CA ILE A 434 -5.61 -15.68 3.12
C ILE A 434 -4.26 -15.45 2.47
N VAL A 435 -3.95 -16.22 1.42
CA VAL A 435 -2.83 -15.96 0.51
C VAL A 435 -3.40 -15.65 -0.85
N ALA A 436 -3.00 -14.54 -1.43
CA ALA A 436 -3.45 -14.07 -2.73
C ALA A 436 -2.27 -13.99 -3.72
N PHE A 437 -2.49 -14.47 -4.93
CA PHE A 437 -1.61 -14.35 -6.08
C PHE A 437 -2.33 -13.44 -7.08
N GLU A 438 -1.82 -12.23 -7.29
CA GLU A 438 -2.54 -11.20 -8.03
C GLU A 438 -1.66 -10.60 -9.13
N TYR A 439 -2.26 -10.30 -10.28
CA TYR A 439 -1.62 -9.56 -11.35
C TYR A 439 -2.48 -8.35 -11.72
N GLY A 440 -1.89 -7.17 -11.65
CA GLY A 440 -2.51 -5.91 -12.03
C GLY A 440 -1.84 -5.27 -13.24
N LEU A 441 -2.62 -4.62 -14.09
CA LEU A 441 -2.19 -3.99 -15.32
C LEU A 441 -2.73 -2.56 -15.40
N PRO A 442 -1.88 -1.52 -15.54
CA PRO A 442 -2.34 -0.14 -15.70
C PRO A 442 -2.90 0.10 -17.09
N ILE A 443 -4.03 0.80 -17.16
CA ILE A 443 -4.68 1.14 -18.44
C ILE A 443 -3.86 2.19 -19.20
N SER A 444 -3.10 3.03 -18.53
CA SER A 444 -2.19 4.01 -19.13
C SER A 444 -1.20 3.41 -20.13
N ARG A 445 -0.88 2.10 -19.98
CA ARG A 445 -0.06 1.34 -20.93
C ARG A 445 -0.62 1.35 -22.35
N PHE A 446 -1.94 1.41 -22.51
CA PHE A 446 -2.63 1.37 -23.79
C PHE A 446 -3.02 2.76 -24.28
N SER A 447 -2.60 3.82 -23.58
CA SER A 447 -2.92 5.19 -23.96
C SER A 447 -2.23 5.57 -25.28
N SER A 448 -2.94 6.30 -26.11
CA SER A 448 -2.37 6.99 -27.28
C SER A 448 -1.68 8.31 -26.91
N ASN A 449 -1.97 8.85 -25.72
CA ASN A 449 -1.33 10.06 -25.23
C ASN A 449 0.10 9.74 -24.74
N PRO A 450 1.15 10.28 -25.39
CA PRO A 450 2.54 9.98 -25.04
C PRO A 450 2.90 10.42 -23.62
N VAL A 451 2.30 11.49 -23.09
CA VAL A 451 2.57 12.05 -21.76
C VAL A 451 2.16 11.10 -20.64
N ILE A 452 1.15 10.25 -20.85
CA ILE A 452 0.68 9.30 -19.83
C ILE A 452 1.03 7.84 -20.14
N LYS A 453 1.43 7.56 -21.39
CA LYS A 453 1.74 6.19 -21.81
C LYS A 453 2.90 5.61 -21.01
N ASN A 454 2.69 4.43 -20.42
CA ASN A 454 3.66 3.72 -19.58
C ASN A 454 4.07 4.45 -18.29
N GLN A 455 3.48 5.60 -17.96
CA GLN A 455 3.86 6.39 -16.77
C GLN A 455 3.54 5.69 -15.44
N ASP A 456 2.63 4.72 -15.43
CA ASP A 456 2.28 3.89 -14.26
C ASP A 456 3.03 2.56 -14.21
N GLY A 457 3.94 2.33 -15.14
CA GLY A 457 4.65 1.07 -15.31
C GLY A 457 3.94 0.09 -16.25
N LYS A 458 4.41 -1.16 -16.26
CA LYS A 458 3.99 -2.20 -17.21
C LYS A 458 3.06 -3.26 -16.61
N GLY A 459 2.62 -3.05 -15.38
CA GLY A 459 1.88 -4.02 -14.56
C GLY A 459 2.81 -4.81 -13.63
N ALA A 460 2.24 -5.44 -12.61
CA ALA A 460 2.99 -6.15 -11.60
C ALA A 460 2.26 -7.38 -11.06
N PHE A 461 3.04 -8.38 -10.66
CA PHE A 461 2.59 -9.58 -9.97
C PHE A 461 2.89 -9.45 -8.48
N TYR A 462 1.95 -9.90 -7.64
CA TYR A 462 2.04 -9.83 -6.19
C TYR A 462 1.68 -11.16 -5.54
N ILE A 463 2.33 -11.46 -4.43
CA ILE A 463 1.93 -12.50 -3.48
C ILE A 463 1.66 -11.79 -2.15
N ASN A 464 0.42 -11.86 -1.67
CA ASN A 464 -0.05 -11.10 -0.51
C ASN A 464 -0.69 -12.00 0.54
N THR A 465 -0.82 -11.47 1.76
CA THR A 465 -1.67 -12.04 2.81
C THR A 465 -2.87 -11.12 3.06
N GLY A 466 -4.07 -11.72 3.23
CA GLY A 466 -5.32 -11.00 3.44
C GLY A 466 -6.00 -10.51 2.16
N TYR A 467 -7.17 -9.89 2.35
CA TYR A 467 -7.81 -9.07 1.32
C TYR A 467 -7.23 -7.66 1.37
N LEU A 468 -7.29 -6.95 0.24
CA LEU A 468 -6.84 -5.56 0.18
C LEU A 468 -7.69 -4.65 1.09
N PHE A 469 -8.99 -4.98 1.25
CA PHE A 469 -9.94 -4.22 2.08
C PHE A 469 -11.10 -5.11 2.54
#